data_5bea5fa65c7d18d0c87c23cc00dc2bf8
#
_entry.id   5bea5fa65c7d18d0c87c23cc00dc2bf8
#
_cell.length_a   1.000
_cell.length_b   1.000
_cell.length_c   1.000
_cell.angle_alpha   90.00
_cell.angle_beta   90.00
_cell.angle_gamma   90.00
#
_symmetry.space_group_name_H-M   'P 1'
#
loop_
_entity.id
_entity.type
_entity.pdbx_description
1 polymer ?
#
loop_
_entity_poly.entity_id
_entity_poly.type
_entity_poly.pdbx_seq_one_letter_code
_entity_poly.pdbx_strand_id
1 'polypeptide(L)'
;TEGSQISQEAVGYINTPGIHTKAQVEGWKKVTKAVHDEGGKIFIQLWHVGRISHPDFHEGGLPLAPSAINPKAKSFTPKGFKDTVTPKEMSLPEIKKTIQDFKNAAANAWEAGFDGVEIHSSNGYLLHQFFSRTSNVRMDEYGGSIPNRAKILFEIIDAIKEVVPENRIGLRLNPSLNGIFGMTMDEESIPTFDYIIENLNRYELAYLHLSEPFNDVSEIPYAEPDIAKRYRPIYKGKIIINAGFDQQKGNQFILEGLADAVAYAKLYISNPDLVERFAKKEKLASWDESTFYTPGAKGYTDYPKLEEK
;
A
#
# COMPACT_ATOMS: atom_id res chain seq x y z
N THR A 1 -2.22 5.07 -7.91
CA THR A 1 -3.52 5.50 -7.34
C THR A 1 -3.53 5.32 -5.84
N GLU A 2 -4.64 5.72 -5.17
CA GLU A 2 -5.02 5.24 -3.85
C GLU A 2 -5.28 3.72 -3.83
N GLY A 3 -5.35 3.13 -2.63
CA GLY A 3 -5.64 1.71 -2.46
C GLY A 3 -7.01 1.34 -3.03
N SER A 4 -7.04 0.35 -3.92
CA SER A 4 -8.24 -0.12 -4.61
C SER A 4 -8.54 -1.56 -4.21
N GLN A 5 -9.78 -1.81 -3.77
CA GLN A 5 -10.20 -3.09 -3.21
C GLN A 5 -10.19 -4.19 -4.27
N ILE A 6 -9.57 -5.33 -3.94
CA ILE A 6 -9.47 -6.50 -4.85
C ILE A 6 -10.71 -7.39 -4.85
N SER A 7 -11.56 -7.26 -3.82
CA SER A 7 -12.81 -8.02 -3.65
C SER A 7 -13.72 -7.32 -2.64
N GLN A 8 -14.95 -7.81 -2.46
CA GLN A 8 -15.86 -7.30 -1.44
C GLN A 8 -15.33 -7.58 -0.02
N GLU A 9 -14.67 -8.72 0.20
CA GLU A 9 -14.07 -9.08 1.48
C GLU A 9 -12.88 -8.18 1.86
N ALA A 10 -12.29 -7.51 0.86
CA ALA A 10 -11.16 -6.60 1.06
C ALA A 10 -11.55 -5.24 1.61
N VAL A 11 -12.85 -4.89 1.63
CA VAL A 11 -13.35 -3.55 2.00
C VAL A 11 -13.25 -3.29 3.49
N GLY A 12 -12.82 -2.07 3.88
CA GLY A 12 -12.75 -1.65 5.28
C GLY A 12 -12.92 -0.15 5.49
N TYR A 13 -13.12 0.60 4.41
CA TYR A 13 -13.34 2.05 4.45
C TYR A 13 -14.45 2.44 3.50
N ILE A 14 -15.17 3.52 3.85
CA ILE A 14 -16.12 4.17 2.92
C ILE A 14 -15.35 4.94 1.84
N ASN A 15 -16.01 5.15 0.70
CA ASN A 15 -15.52 6.00 -0.39
C ASN A 15 -14.15 5.56 -0.98
N THR A 16 -13.75 4.32 -0.79
CA THR A 16 -12.55 3.77 -1.44
C THR A 16 -12.92 3.06 -2.74
N PRO A 17 -12.09 3.18 -3.79
CA PRO A 17 -12.36 2.51 -5.05
C PRO A 17 -12.13 1.01 -4.97
N GLY A 18 -12.63 0.29 -5.96
CA GLY A 18 -12.35 -1.12 -6.18
C GLY A 18 -11.97 -1.41 -7.63
N ILE A 19 -11.52 -2.63 -7.89
CA ILE A 19 -11.15 -3.13 -9.23
C ILE A 19 -11.63 -4.58 -9.45
N HIS A 20 -12.68 -4.99 -8.74
CA HIS A 20 -13.18 -6.38 -8.76
C HIS A 20 -14.50 -6.57 -9.52
N THR A 21 -15.10 -5.48 -10.02
CA THR A 21 -16.33 -5.55 -10.84
C THR A 21 -16.13 -4.92 -12.22
N LYS A 22 -16.93 -5.36 -13.20
CA LYS A 22 -16.91 -4.77 -14.55
C LYS A 22 -17.21 -3.27 -14.55
N ALA A 23 -18.14 -2.82 -13.70
CA ALA A 23 -18.47 -1.40 -13.58
C ALA A 23 -17.26 -0.56 -13.08
N GLN A 24 -16.47 -1.10 -12.14
CA GLN A 24 -15.25 -0.48 -11.67
C GLN A 24 -14.19 -0.42 -12.79
N VAL A 25 -14.02 -1.50 -13.56
CA VAL A 25 -13.11 -1.52 -14.72
C VAL A 25 -13.47 -0.42 -15.71
N GLU A 26 -14.75 -0.31 -16.10
CA GLU A 26 -15.23 0.74 -17.01
C GLU A 26 -15.05 2.16 -16.43
N GLY A 27 -15.18 2.32 -15.11
CA GLY A 27 -14.88 3.58 -14.44
C GLY A 27 -13.39 3.94 -14.55
N TRP A 28 -12.52 2.98 -14.28
CA TRP A 28 -11.07 3.17 -14.35
C TRP A 28 -10.54 3.42 -15.76
N LYS A 29 -11.14 2.85 -16.82
CA LYS A 29 -10.77 3.16 -18.22
C LYS A 29 -10.82 4.66 -18.52
N LYS A 30 -11.74 5.40 -17.90
CA LYS A 30 -11.82 6.86 -18.07
C LYS A 30 -10.65 7.58 -17.40
N VAL A 31 -10.21 7.08 -16.23
CA VAL A 31 -9.10 7.67 -15.47
C VAL A 31 -7.77 7.39 -16.17
N THR A 32 -7.52 6.14 -16.56
CA THR A 32 -6.29 5.75 -17.27
C THR A 32 -6.15 6.50 -18.58
N LYS A 33 -7.27 6.62 -19.35
CA LYS A 33 -7.29 7.41 -20.58
C LYS A 33 -6.92 8.87 -20.33
N ALA A 34 -7.50 9.51 -19.31
CA ALA A 34 -7.21 10.90 -19.00
C ALA A 34 -5.73 11.13 -18.64
N VAL A 35 -5.13 10.21 -17.88
CA VAL A 35 -3.71 10.26 -17.55
C VAL A 35 -2.82 10.07 -18.78
N HIS A 36 -3.17 9.13 -19.66
CA HIS A 36 -2.43 8.85 -20.87
C HIS A 36 -2.55 9.98 -21.91
N ASP A 37 -3.71 10.62 -22.01
CA ASP A 37 -3.91 11.78 -22.90
C ASP A 37 -2.95 12.94 -22.54
N GLU A 38 -2.56 13.05 -21.26
CA GLU A 38 -1.56 14.01 -20.77
C GLU A 38 -0.11 13.43 -20.78
N GLY A 39 0.12 12.26 -21.38
CA GLY A 39 1.43 11.61 -21.47
C GLY A 39 1.92 10.97 -20.17
N GLY A 40 1.08 10.91 -19.13
CA GLY A 40 1.40 10.32 -17.83
C GLY A 40 1.38 8.80 -17.82
N LYS A 41 1.92 8.22 -16.74
CA LYS A 41 1.84 6.80 -16.42
C LYS A 41 1.08 6.61 -15.12
N ILE A 42 0.32 5.51 -15.01
CA ILE A 42 -0.52 5.27 -13.85
C ILE A 42 -0.49 3.79 -13.45
N PHE A 43 -0.18 3.55 -12.17
CA PHE A 43 -0.27 2.24 -11.52
C PHE A 43 -1.43 2.25 -10.53
N ILE A 44 -2.20 1.15 -10.46
CA ILE A 44 -3.23 0.97 -9.43
C ILE A 44 -2.65 0.22 -8.24
N GLN A 45 -2.97 0.64 -7.02
CA GLN A 45 -2.59 -0.08 -5.82
C GLN A 45 -3.67 -1.09 -5.45
N LEU A 46 -3.32 -2.38 -5.49
CA LEU A 46 -4.20 -3.51 -5.12
C LEU A 46 -4.20 -3.69 -3.61
N TRP A 47 -5.37 -3.68 -2.98
CA TRP A 47 -5.48 -3.56 -1.54
C TRP A 47 -6.51 -4.50 -0.93
N HIS A 48 -6.16 -5.06 0.23
CA HIS A 48 -7.05 -5.79 1.13
C HIS A 48 -6.75 -5.37 2.56
N VAL A 49 -7.73 -4.83 3.26
CA VAL A 49 -7.50 -4.23 4.59
C VAL A 49 -7.31 -5.26 5.71
N GLY A 50 -7.69 -6.53 5.49
CA GLY A 50 -7.61 -7.55 6.52
C GLY A 50 -8.50 -7.22 7.73
N ARG A 51 -7.95 -7.31 8.94
CA ARG A 51 -8.64 -7.07 10.20
C ARG A 51 -9.02 -5.59 10.47
N ILE A 52 -8.56 -4.66 9.62
CA ILE A 52 -8.92 -3.23 9.73
C ILE A 52 -10.21 -2.98 8.96
N SER A 53 -11.27 -3.63 9.40
CA SER A 53 -12.60 -3.56 8.83
C SER A 53 -13.66 -3.76 9.93
N HIS A 54 -14.93 -3.81 9.52
CA HIS A 54 -16.07 -3.97 10.42
C HIS A 54 -17.19 -4.78 9.75
N PRO A 55 -18.02 -5.53 10.51
CA PRO A 55 -19.19 -6.26 9.98
C PRO A 55 -20.14 -5.43 9.13
N ASP A 56 -20.19 -4.11 9.33
CA ASP A 56 -21.03 -3.20 8.51
C ASP A 56 -20.64 -3.21 7.01
N PHE A 57 -19.43 -3.67 6.64
CA PHE A 57 -18.99 -3.82 5.26
C PHE A 57 -19.25 -5.21 4.69
N HIS A 58 -19.61 -6.19 5.55
CA HIS A 58 -19.64 -7.61 5.23
C HIS A 58 -21.02 -8.24 5.53
N GLU A 59 -22.10 -7.45 5.45
CA GLU A 59 -23.48 -7.92 5.71
C GLU A 59 -23.63 -8.63 7.08
N GLY A 60 -22.85 -8.20 8.08
CA GLY A 60 -22.79 -8.79 9.41
C GLY A 60 -21.73 -9.88 9.59
N GLY A 61 -21.04 -10.29 8.52
CA GLY A 61 -19.90 -11.21 8.57
C GLY A 61 -18.67 -10.57 9.21
N LEU A 62 -17.74 -11.39 9.68
CA LEU A 62 -16.49 -10.91 10.28
C LEU A 62 -15.44 -10.60 9.22
N PRO A 63 -14.62 -9.54 9.40
CA PRO A 63 -13.42 -9.32 8.61
C PRO A 63 -12.49 -10.53 8.63
N LEU A 64 -11.74 -10.73 7.55
CA LEU A 64 -10.76 -11.81 7.42
C LEU A 64 -9.37 -11.35 7.89
N ALA A 65 -8.62 -12.22 8.55
CA ALA A 65 -7.24 -11.97 8.97
C ALA A 65 -6.44 -13.28 9.06
N PRO A 66 -5.10 -13.22 9.16
CA PRO A 66 -4.29 -14.42 9.39
C PRO A 66 -4.71 -15.18 10.64
N SER A 67 -5.05 -14.47 11.72
CA SER A 67 -5.48 -15.04 13.00
C SER A 67 -6.56 -14.17 13.63
N ALA A 68 -7.37 -14.77 14.53
CA ALA A 68 -8.50 -14.13 15.22
C ALA A 68 -8.05 -13.17 16.34
N ILE A 69 -7.27 -12.14 15.98
CA ILE A 69 -6.69 -11.15 16.90
C ILE A 69 -7.26 -9.77 16.59
N ASN A 70 -8.05 -9.21 17.53
CA ASN A 70 -8.60 -7.87 17.40
C ASN A 70 -7.49 -6.81 17.46
N PRO A 71 -7.34 -5.93 16.46
CA PRO A 71 -6.32 -4.89 16.44
C PRO A 71 -6.55 -3.77 17.46
N LYS A 72 -7.73 -3.73 18.13
CA LYS A 72 -8.15 -2.67 19.08
C LYS A 72 -7.98 -1.26 18.47
N ALA A 73 -8.44 -1.12 17.25
CA ALA A 73 -8.39 0.10 16.44
C ALA A 73 -9.81 0.61 16.13
N LYS A 74 -9.91 1.64 15.32
CA LYS A 74 -11.18 2.14 14.78
C LYS A 74 -11.30 1.78 13.30
N SER A 75 -12.52 1.45 12.88
CA SER A 75 -12.93 1.32 11.48
C SER A 75 -13.87 2.46 11.12
N PHE A 76 -13.65 3.09 9.97
CA PHE A 76 -14.52 4.17 9.48
C PHE A 76 -15.63 3.58 8.61
N THR A 77 -16.76 3.26 9.23
CA THR A 77 -17.91 2.59 8.61
C THR A 77 -18.89 3.60 8.00
N PRO A 78 -19.86 3.14 7.17
CA PRO A 78 -20.97 4.00 6.72
C PRO A 78 -21.80 4.64 7.84
N LYS A 79 -21.67 4.13 9.07
CA LYS A 79 -22.33 4.64 10.29
C LYS A 79 -21.37 5.41 11.21
N GLY A 80 -20.23 5.86 10.69
CA GLY A 80 -19.18 6.56 11.43
C GLY A 80 -18.11 5.63 12.01
N PHE A 81 -17.26 6.20 12.87
CA PHE A 81 -16.19 5.43 13.52
C PHE A 81 -16.72 4.42 14.52
N LYS A 82 -16.31 3.18 14.36
CA LYS A 82 -16.62 2.07 15.27
C LYS A 82 -15.35 1.34 15.69
N ASP A 83 -15.41 0.68 16.86
CA ASP A 83 -14.32 -0.20 17.27
C ASP A 83 -14.23 -1.41 16.35
N THR A 84 -13.00 -1.80 16.00
CA THR A 84 -12.77 -3.05 15.28
C THR A 84 -13.20 -4.25 16.13
N VAL A 85 -13.62 -5.31 15.46
CA VAL A 85 -14.01 -6.57 16.10
C VAL A 85 -12.88 -7.60 15.99
N THR A 86 -12.98 -8.70 16.75
CA THR A 86 -12.13 -9.87 16.52
C THR A 86 -12.44 -10.45 15.14
N PRO A 87 -11.47 -10.49 14.22
CA PRO A 87 -11.69 -11.00 12.87
C PRO A 87 -11.85 -12.52 12.88
N LYS A 88 -12.34 -13.07 11.77
CA LYS A 88 -12.28 -14.49 11.48
C LYS A 88 -10.89 -14.87 11.00
N GLU A 89 -10.29 -15.91 11.56
CA GLU A 89 -9.08 -16.51 11.01
C GLU A 89 -9.38 -17.12 9.63
N MET A 90 -8.54 -16.79 8.65
CA MET A 90 -8.67 -17.30 7.28
C MET A 90 -8.36 -18.81 7.25
N SER A 91 -9.25 -19.59 6.68
CA SER A 91 -8.95 -20.96 6.27
C SER A 91 -8.00 -21.00 5.08
N LEU A 92 -7.35 -22.16 4.83
CA LEU A 92 -6.49 -22.33 3.64
C LEU A 92 -7.24 -22.04 2.32
N PRO A 93 -8.51 -22.48 2.11
CA PRO A 93 -9.27 -22.08 0.93
C PRO A 93 -9.50 -20.57 0.81
N GLU A 94 -9.73 -19.85 1.93
CA GLU A 94 -9.89 -18.38 1.89
C GLU A 94 -8.57 -17.67 1.55
N ILE A 95 -7.43 -18.18 2.03
CA ILE A 95 -6.11 -17.67 1.61
C ILE A 95 -5.92 -17.86 0.10
N LYS A 96 -6.20 -19.05 -0.43
CA LYS A 96 -6.10 -19.34 -1.87
C LYS A 96 -7.07 -18.49 -2.71
N LYS A 97 -8.29 -18.28 -2.20
CA LYS A 97 -9.25 -17.34 -2.83
C LYS A 97 -8.69 -15.92 -2.88
N THR A 98 -8.11 -15.44 -1.78
CA THR A 98 -7.52 -14.08 -1.72
C THR A 98 -6.37 -13.92 -2.73
N ILE A 99 -5.50 -14.92 -2.88
CA ILE A 99 -4.45 -14.93 -3.90
C ILE A 99 -5.08 -14.82 -5.31
N GLN A 100 -6.15 -15.57 -5.56
CA GLN A 100 -6.87 -15.50 -6.83
C GLN A 100 -7.56 -14.13 -7.03
N ASP A 101 -8.07 -13.52 -5.96
CA ASP A 101 -8.68 -12.17 -6.01
C ASP A 101 -7.63 -11.11 -6.39
N PHE A 102 -6.40 -11.19 -5.88
CA PHE A 102 -5.28 -10.33 -6.32
C PHE A 102 -4.97 -10.52 -7.81
N LYS A 103 -4.92 -11.77 -8.29
CA LYS A 103 -4.71 -12.07 -9.71
C LYS A 103 -5.83 -11.49 -10.58
N ASN A 104 -7.09 -11.71 -10.20
CA ASN A 104 -8.26 -11.20 -10.93
C ASN A 104 -8.27 -9.66 -10.94
N ALA A 105 -7.96 -9.02 -9.82
CA ALA A 105 -7.84 -7.57 -9.71
C ALA A 105 -6.74 -7.02 -10.62
N ALA A 106 -5.59 -7.70 -10.70
CA ALA A 106 -4.51 -7.35 -11.61
C ALA A 106 -4.91 -7.48 -13.09
N ALA A 107 -5.62 -8.55 -13.45
CA ALA A 107 -6.16 -8.73 -14.81
C ALA A 107 -7.16 -7.62 -15.18
N ASN A 108 -8.06 -7.28 -14.25
CA ASN A 108 -9.01 -6.18 -14.41
C ASN A 108 -8.29 -4.82 -14.55
N ALA A 109 -7.24 -4.60 -13.78
CA ALA A 109 -6.42 -3.39 -13.89
C ALA A 109 -5.73 -3.29 -15.26
N TRP A 110 -5.19 -4.41 -15.76
CA TRP A 110 -4.60 -4.48 -17.09
C TRP A 110 -5.64 -4.21 -18.19
N GLU A 111 -6.85 -4.77 -18.08
CA GLU A 111 -7.99 -4.48 -18.97
C GLU A 111 -8.41 -3.00 -18.89
N ALA A 112 -8.35 -2.39 -17.70
CA ALA A 112 -8.67 -0.98 -17.51
C ALA A 112 -7.60 -0.02 -18.07
N GLY A 113 -6.48 -0.54 -18.60
CA GLY A 113 -5.43 0.25 -19.24
C GLY A 113 -4.38 0.83 -18.28
N PHE A 114 -4.25 0.30 -17.07
CA PHE A 114 -3.14 0.70 -16.18
C PHE A 114 -1.79 0.27 -16.74
N ASP A 115 -0.75 1.08 -16.52
CA ASP A 115 0.63 0.76 -16.91
C ASP A 115 1.27 -0.32 -16.01
N GLY A 116 0.64 -0.63 -14.88
CA GLY A 116 1.05 -1.65 -13.95
C GLY A 116 0.21 -1.64 -12.67
N VAL A 117 0.57 -2.52 -11.75
CA VAL A 117 -0.09 -2.68 -10.44
C VAL A 117 0.92 -2.56 -9.32
N GLU A 118 0.50 -2.04 -8.17
CA GLU A 118 1.28 -2.05 -6.93
C GLU A 118 0.57 -2.93 -5.90
N ILE A 119 1.25 -3.92 -5.35
CA ILE A 119 0.73 -4.77 -4.29
C ILE A 119 0.89 -4.03 -2.96
N HIS A 120 -0.22 -3.73 -2.28
CA HIS A 120 -0.20 -3.12 -0.96
C HIS A 120 0.14 -4.15 0.11
N SER A 121 1.36 -4.12 0.64
CA SER A 121 1.87 -5.07 1.64
C SER A 121 2.39 -4.36 2.90
N SER A 122 1.79 -3.24 3.26
CA SER A 122 2.31 -2.31 4.26
C SER A 122 1.24 -1.87 5.27
N ASN A 123 1.61 -0.97 6.17
CA ASN A 123 0.74 -0.14 7.00
C ASN A 123 -0.26 -0.90 7.90
N GLY A 124 0.02 -2.18 8.24
CA GLY A 124 -0.83 -2.96 9.12
C GLY A 124 -2.05 -3.60 8.45
N TYR A 125 -2.11 -3.62 7.10
CA TYR A 125 -3.17 -4.28 6.34
C TYR A 125 -2.84 -5.75 6.05
N LEU A 126 -3.67 -6.48 5.30
CA LEU A 126 -3.69 -7.94 5.27
C LEU A 126 -2.30 -8.58 5.12
N LEU A 127 -1.50 -8.20 4.12
CA LEU A 127 -0.20 -8.84 3.91
C LEU A 127 0.79 -8.51 5.02
N HIS A 128 0.80 -7.27 5.52
CA HIS A 128 1.60 -6.94 6.71
C HIS A 128 1.15 -7.73 7.95
N GLN A 129 -0.18 -7.99 8.09
CA GLN A 129 -0.70 -8.83 9.16
C GLN A 129 -0.19 -10.27 9.07
N PHE A 130 0.04 -10.81 7.87
CA PHE A 130 0.68 -12.12 7.70
C PHE A 130 2.15 -12.11 8.13
N PHE A 131 2.89 -11.04 7.85
CA PHE A 131 4.33 -10.96 8.14
C PHE A 131 4.63 -10.89 9.63
N SER A 132 3.78 -10.23 10.42
CA SER A 132 4.00 -9.95 11.84
C SER A 132 3.48 -11.05 12.75
N ARG A 133 4.31 -11.53 13.68
CA ARG A 133 3.92 -12.49 14.74
C ARG A 133 2.84 -11.95 15.67
N THR A 134 2.73 -10.63 15.80
CA THR A 134 1.73 -10.00 16.68
C THR A 134 0.30 -10.06 16.11
N SER A 135 0.18 -10.37 14.83
CA SER A 135 -1.12 -10.54 14.13
C SER A 135 -1.27 -11.89 13.45
N ASN A 136 -0.22 -12.71 13.39
CA ASN A 136 -0.21 -14.03 12.78
C ASN A 136 0.40 -15.07 13.73
N VAL A 137 -0.47 -15.82 14.40
CA VAL A 137 -0.11 -16.92 15.29
C VAL A 137 -0.47 -18.30 14.71
N ARG A 138 -0.59 -18.37 13.38
CA ARG A 138 -0.88 -19.62 12.66
C ARG A 138 0.23 -20.64 12.86
N MET A 139 -0.17 -21.93 12.81
CA MET A 139 0.73 -23.08 12.94
C MET A 139 0.82 -23.88 11.63
N ASP A 140 0.25 -23.36 10.52
CA ASP A 140 0.29 -23.97 9.21
C ASP A 140 1.36 -23.32 8.30
N GLU A 141 1.30 -23.64 7.01
CA GLU A 141 2.26 -23.15 6.00
C GLU A 141 2.27 -21.63 5.75
N TYR A 142 1.37 -20.87 6.41
CA TYR A 142 1.30 -19.39 6.37
C TYR A 142 1.63 -18.73 7.71
N GLY A 143 2.17 -19.49 8.69
CA GLY A 143 2.52 -18.98 10.02
C GLY A 143 3.79 -19.60 10.60
N GLY A 144 4.15 -19.22 11.82
CA GLY A 144 5.34 -19.67 12.51
C GLY A 144 6.62 -19.03 11.92
N SER A 145 7.36 -19.74 11.07
CA SER A 145 8.65 -19.28 10.55
C SER A 145 8.53 -18.06 9.60
N ILE A 146 9.58 -17.28 9.49
CA ILE A 146 9.68 -16.14 8.56
C ILE A 146 9.30 -16.54 7.12
N PRO A 147 9.85 -17.62 6.52
CA PRO A 147 9.45 -18.04 5.17
C PRO A 147 7.96 -18.32 5.04
N ASN A 148 7.34 -18.95 6.04
CA ASN A 148 5.92 -19.27 6.04
C ASN A 148 5.06 -17.99 6.10
N ARG A 149 5.40 -17.03 6.97
CA ARG A 149 4.67 -15.77 7.08
C ARG A 149 4.78 -14.92 5.81
N ALA A 150 5.89 -15.00 5.09
CA ALA A 150 6.11 -14.31 3.82
C ALA A 150 5.50 -15.03 2.61
N LYS A 151 5.13 -16.30 2.73
CA LYS A 151 4.71 -17.18 1.63
C LYS A 151 3.58 -16.61 0.79
N ILE A 152 2.55 -16.09 1.43
CA ILE A 152 1.38 -15.50 0.74
C ILE A 152 1.77 -14.40 -0.25
N LEU A 153 2.76 -13.55 0.10
CA LEU A 153 3.23 -12.48 -0.78
C LEU A 153 3.81 -13.04 -2.07
N PHE A 154 4.68 -14.05 -1.96
CA PHE A 154 5.32 -14.64 -3.14
C PHE A 154 4.31 -15.37 -4.01
N GLU A 155 3.34 -16.09 -3.43
CA GLU A 155 2.25 -16.71 -4.18
C GLU A 155 1.37 -15.67 -4.90
N ILE A 156 1.14 -14.49 -4.31
CA ILE A 156 0.43 -13.38 -4.97
C ILE A 156 1.24 -12.83 -6.15
N ILE A 157 2.54 -12.58 -5.97
CA ILE A 157 3.41 -12.12 -7.07
C ILE A 157 3.39 -13.14 -8.21
N ASP A 158 3.56 -14.43 -7.90
CA ASP A 158 3.57 -15.50 -8.90
C ASP A 158 2.22 -15.62 -9.62
N ALA A 159 1.09 -15.43 -8.92
CA ALA A 159 -0.23 -15.42 -9.54
C ALA A 159 -0.46 -14.19 -10.44
N ILE A 160 -0.02 -13.00 -10.03
CA ILE A 160 -0.16 -11.77 -10.83
C ILE A 160 0.69 -11.83 -12.10
N LYS A 161 1.89 -12.42 -12.05
CA LYS A 161 2.77 -12.61 -13.22
C LYS A 161 2.12 -13.39 -14.38
N GLU A 162 1.11 -14.17 -14.10
CA GLU A 162 0.39 -14.90 -15.14
C GLU A 162 -0.51 -13.98 -16.01
N VAL A 163 -0.82 -12.77 -15.53
CA VAL A 163 -1.78 -11.85 -16.19
C VAL A 163 -1.22 -10.46 -16.45
N VAL A 164 -0.14 -10.05 -15.74
CA VAL A 164 0.54 -8.77 -15.90
C VAL A 164 2.05 -9.03 -16.04
N PRO A 165 2.76 -8.38 -16.99
CA PRO A 165 4.22 -8.52 -17.09
C PRO A 165 4.92 -8.20 -15.77
N GLU A 166 5.91 -9.00 -15.39
CA GLU A 166 6.60 -8.89 -14.10
C GLU A 166 7.18 -7.50 -13.85
N ASN A 167 7.77 -6.89 -14.88
CA ASN A 167 8.30 -5.52 -14.84
C ASN A 167 7.23 -4.41 -14.81
N ARG A 168 5.97 -4.77 -14.59
CA ARG A 168 4.82 -3.90 -14.37
C ARG A 168 4.18 -4.12 -13.01
N ILE A 169 4.83 -4.90 -12.15
CA ILE A 169 4.39 -5.16 -10.77
C ILE A 169 5.28 -4.35 -9.83
N GLY A 170 4.69 -3.44 -9.07
CA GLY A 170 5.31 -2.77 -7.93
C GLY A 170 4.88 -3.43 -6.62
N LEU A 171 5.65 -3.22 -5.58
CA LEU A 171 5.35 -3.72 -4.24
C LEU A 171 5.62 -2.64 -3.20
N ARG A 172 4.66 -2.40 -2.28
CA ARG A 172 4.84 -1.44 -1.19
C ARG A 172 5.03 -2.14 0.15
N LEU A 173 6.10 -1.77 0.88
CA LEU A 173 6.43 -2.25 2.21
C LEU A 173 6.66 -1.10 3.20
N ASN A 174 6.40 -1.35 4.47
CA ASN A 174 6.72 -0.45 5.59
C ASN A 174 7.36 -1.26 6.71
N PRO A 175 8.70 -1.43 6.72
CA PRO A 175 9.39 -2.31 7.65
C PRO A 175 9.35 -1.86 9.11
N SER A 176 9.36 -0.55 9.37
CA SER A 176 9.36 0.01 10.74
C SER A 176 8.02 0.63 11.11
N LEU A 177 6.95 -0.19 11.10
CA LEU A 177 5.62 0.21 11.52
C LEU A 177 5.36 -0.23 12.96
N ASN A 178 5.19 0.73 13.87
CA ASN A 178 4.84 0.46 15.27
C ASN A 178 3.68 1.33 15.75
N GLY A 179 2.78 0.79 16.58
CA GLY A 179 1.67 1.51 17.21
C GLY A 179 0.49 1.85 16.29
N ILE A 180 0.50 1.45 15.02
CA ILE A 180 -0.58 1.69 14.06
C ILE A 180 -1.38 0.40 13.86
N PHE A 181 -2.71 0.46 13.99
CA PHE A 181 -3.63 -0.67 13.79
C PHE A 181 -3.27 -1.93 14.58
N GLY A 182 -2.77 -1.74 15.83
CA GLY A 182 -2.38 -2.83 16.70
C GLY A 182 -1.14 -3.61 16.21
N MET A 183 -0.38 -3.04 15.29
CA MET A 183 0.92 -3.59 14.88
C MET A 183 1.99 -3.15 15.89
N THR A 184 2.76 -4.11 16.37
CA THR A 184 3.92 -3.87 17.23
C THR A 184 5.14 -4.58 16.68
N MET A 185 6.31 -4.00 16.89
CA MET A 185 7.57 -4.57 16.45
C MET A 185 8.14 -5.53 17.48
N ASP A 186 8.83 -6.55 17.02
CA ASP A 186 9.56 -7.53 17.81
C ASP A 186 10.91 -7.87 17.15
N GLU A 187 11.69 -8.77 17.75
CA GLU A 187 13.02 -9.16 17.27
C GLU A 187 13.01 -9.82 15.90
N GLU A 188 11.87 -10.32 15.39
CA GLU A 188 11.76 -10.88 14.05
C GLU A 188 11.19 -9.89 13.01
N SER A 189 10.78 -8.69 13.42
CA SER A 189 10.17 -7.72 12.50
C SER A 189 11.12 -7.35 11.36
N ILE A 190 12.28 -6.80 11.65
CA ILE A 190 13.28 -6.45 10.62
C ILE A 190 13.82 -7.69 9.89
N PRO A 191 14.21 -8.81 10.57
CA PRO A 191 14.58 -10.04 9.87
C PRO A 191 13.54 -10.56 8.88
N THR A 192 12.25 -10.38 9.15
CA THR A 192 11.18 -10.75 8.22
C THR A 192 11.22 -9.90 6.93
N PHE A 193 11.40 -8.59 7.04
CA PHE A 193 11.53 -7.73 5.87
C PHE A 193 12.86 -7.92 5.14
N ASP A 194 13.97 -8.22 5.85
CA ASP A 194 15.24 -8.61 5.24
C ASP A 194 15.04 -9.84 4.33
N TYR A 195 14.42 -10.89 4.87
CA TYR A 195 14.09 -12.10 4.11
C TYR A 195 13.22 -11.82 2.89
N ILE A 196 12.16 -11.01 3.07
CA ILE A 196 11.26 -10.63 1.97
C ILE A 196 12.07 -9.93 0.87
N ILE A 197 12.80 -8.86 1.22
CA ILE A 197 13.47 -7.98 0.26
C ILE A 197 14.63 -8.70 -0.44
N GLU A 198 15.39 -9.54 0.26
CA GLU A 198 16.40 -10.41 -0.37
C GLU A 198 15.76 -11.34 -1.42
N ASN A 199 14.63 -11.97 -1.10
CA ASN A 199 13.92 -12.87 -2.01
C ASN A 199 13.20 -12.15 -3.17
N LEU A 200 12.91 -10.86 -3.04
CA LEU A 200 12.39 -10.08 -4.17
C LEU A 200 13.40 -9.93 -5.32
N ASN A 201 14.71 -10.08 -5.06
CA ASN A 201 15.72 -10.02 -6.10
C ASN A 201 15.65 -11.14 -7.15
N ARG A 202 14.81 -12.15 -6.93
CA ARG A 202 14.54 -13.20 -7.94
C ARG A 202 13.50 -12.78 -8.98
N TYR A 203 12.85 -11.61 -8.78
CA TYR A 203 11.84 -11.04 -9.65
C TYR A 203 12.36 -9.77 -10.34
N GLU A 204 11.89 -9.52 -11.56
CA GLU A 204 12.15 -8.27 -12.29
C GLU A 204 11.02 -7.25 -12.06
N LEU A 205 10.74 -6.91 -10.79
CA LEU A 205 9.66 -6.00 -10.45
C LEU A 205 9.92 -4.59 -11.00
N ALA A 206 8.82 -3.86 -11.30
CA ALA A 206 8.87 -2.46 -11.69
C ALA A 206 9.61 -1.61 -10.65
N TYR A 207 9.26 -1.79 -9.39
CA TYR A 207 9.89 -1.10 -8.25
C TYR A 207 9.52 -1.76 -6.92
N LEU A 208 10.34 -1.49 -5.91
CA LEU A 208 10.02 -1.65 -4.51
C LEU A 208 9.74 -0.26 -3.90
N HIS A 209 8.53 -0.05 -3.37
CA HIS A 209 8.11 1.18 -2.74
C HIS A 209 8.24 1.04 -1.21
N LEU A 210 9.24 1.70 -0.64
CA LEU A 210 9.54 1.68 0.78
C LEU A 210 9.03 2.94 1.48
N SER A 211 8.55 2.78 2.70
CA SER A 211 8.23 3.92 3.57
C SER A 211 9.29 4.06 4.66
N GLU A 212 9.86 5.26 4.80
CA GLU A 212 10.54 5.63 6.04
C GLU A 212 9.52 5.59 7.21
N PRO A 213 9.96 5.49 8.46
CA PRO A 213 9.06 5.50 9.61
C PRO A 213 8.13 6.73 9.59
N PHE A 214 6.85 6.53 9.90
CA PHE A 214 5.87 7.63 9.97
C PHE A 214 6.02 8.47 11.22
N ASN A 215 6.57 7.88 12.28
CA ASN A 215 6.81 8.50 13.57
C ASN A 215 8.27 8.30 13.97
N ASP A 216 8.75 9.03 14.96
CA ASP A 216 10.04 8.74 15.58
C ASP A 216 10.03 7.32 16.16
N VAL A 217 10.99 6.51 15.75
CA VAL A 217 11.16 5.12 16.17
C VAL A 217 12.47 4.92 16.97
N SER A 218 13.18 5.98 17.30
CA SER A 218 14.49 5.92 18.00
C SER A 218 14.42 5.18 19.34
N GLU A 219 13.29 5.29 20.04
CA GLU A 219 13.02 4.62 21.31
C GLU A 219 12.30 3.25 21.15
N ILE A 220 12.00 2.84 19.90
CA ILE A 220 11.29 1.59 19.64
C ILE A 220 12.30 0.46 19.45
N PRO A 221 12.36 -0.53 20.34
CA PRO A 221 13.22 -1.70 20.15
C PRO A 221 12.94 -2.39 18.81
N TYR A 222 13.98 -2.85 18.14
CA TYR A 222 13.90 -3.58 16.87
C TYR A 222 13.41 -2.76 15.67
N ALA A 223 13.20 -1.45 15.78
CA ALA A 223 12.88 -0.59 14.65
C ALA A 223 14.15 -0.15 13.89
N GLU A 224 14.01 -0.01 12.58
CA GLU A 224 15.05 0.57 11.73
C GLU A 224 14.66 2.01 11.37
N PRO A 225 15.44 3.01 11.76
CA PRO A 225 15.12 4.41 11.47
C PRO A 225 15.44 4.85 10.03
N ASP A 226 16.39 4.19 9.36
CA ASP A 226 16.90 4.55 8.03
C ASP A 226 16.61 3.44 7.00
N ILE A 227 15.36 3.32 6.61
CA ILE A 227 14.87 2.24 5.74
C ILE A 227 15.58 2.20 4.38
N ALA A 228 15.72 3.36 3.72
CA ALA A 228 16.40 3.41 2.43
C ALA A 228 17.87 2.97 2.53
N LYS A 229 18.59 3.44 3.55
CA LYS A 229 19.99 3.07 3.78
C LYS A 229 20.16 1.58 4.03
N ARG A 230 19.24 0.98 4.81
CA ARG A 230 19.26 -0.46 5.07
C ARG A 230 19.04 -1.27 3.82
N TYR A 231 18.00 -0.93 3.03
CA TYR A 231 17.54 -1.82 1.95
C TYR A 231 18.13 -1.52 0.58
N ARG A 232 18.74 -0.33 0.36
CA ARG A 232 19.41 -0.04 -0.92
C ARG A 232 20.54 -1.03 -1.25
N PRO A 233 21.43 -1.45 -0.32
CA PRO A 233 22.44 -2.45 -0.63
C PRO A 233 21.88 -3.88 -0.82
N ILE A 234 20.71 -4.18 -0.28
CA ILE A 234 20.06 -5.50 -0.33
C ILE A 234 19.26 -5.66 -1.63
N TYR A 235 18.42 -4.67 -1.99
CA TYR A 235 17.56 -4.73 -3.16
C TYR A 235 18.24 -4.17 -4.40
N LYS A 236 18.32 -4.98 -5.47
CA LYS A 236 19.04 -4.64 -6.70
C LYS A 236 18.19 -3.87 -7.71
N GLY A 237 16.86 -3.89 -7.57
CA GLY A 237 15.92 -3.21 -8.47
C GLY A 237 15.74 -1.73 -8.14
N LYS A 238 14.70 -1.13 -8.70
CA LYS A 238 14.35 0.28 -8.46
C LYS A 238 13.65 0.46 -7.12
N ILE A 239 14.04 1.49 -6.37
CA ILE A 239 13.41 1.88 -5.10
C ILE A 239 12.67 3.21 -5.27
N ILE A 240 11.38 3.22 -4.90
CA ILE A 240 10.63 4.44 -4.61
C ILE A 240 10.58 4.59 -3.10
N ILE A 241 10.86 5.79 -2.58
CA ILE A 241 10.81 6.09 -1.14
C ILE A 241 9.73 7.12 -0.82
N ASN A 242 9.09 7.00 0.34
CA ASN A 242 8.14 7.99 0.84
C ASN A 242 8.22 8.19 2.36
N ALA A 243 7.31 8.99 2.88
CA ALA A 243 7.15 9.43 4.26
C ALA A 243 8.13 10.54 4.69
N GLY A 244 7.57 11.72 4.91
CA GLY A 244 8.31 12.87 5.46
C GLY A 244 9.32 13.51 4.50
N PHE A 245 9.07 13.44 3.18
CA PHE A 245 9.91 14.04 2.16
C PHE A 245 9.38 15.41 1.73
N ASP A 246 10.28 16.37 1.68
CA ASP A 246 10.18 17.59 0.89
C ASP A 246 11.11 17.51 -0.33
N GLN A 247 11.20 18.58 -1.13
CA GLN A 247 12.06 18.63 -2.31
C GLN A 247 13.55 18.42 -1.95
N GLN A 248 14.01 19.05 -0.87
CA GLN A 248 15.44 19.01 -0.49
C GLN A 248 15.84 17.60 -0.06
N LYS A 249 15.10 17.00 0.85
CA LYS A 249 15.34 15.61 1.31
C LYS A 249 15.19 14.62 0.16
N GLY A 250 14.19 14.81 -0.70
CA GLY A 250 13.99 13.96 -1.88
C GLY A 250 15.18 14.00 -2.83
N ASN A 251 15.64 15.20 -3.17
CA ASN A 251 16.83 15.38 -4.02
C ASN A 251 18.08 14.76 -3.39
N GLN A 252 18.26 14.90 -2.08
CA GLN A 252 19.41 14.32 -1.38
C GLN A 252 19.42 12.79 -1.53
N PHE A 253 18.28 12.12 -1.27
CA PHE A 253 18.17 10.66 -1.37
C PHE A 253 18.46 10.14 -2.79
N ILE A 254 18.03 10.88 -3.83
CA ILE A 254 18.33 10.54 -5.22
C ILE A 254 19.82 10.72 -5.51
N LEU A 255 20.41 11.84 -5.09
CA LEU A 255 21.84 12.13 -5.32
C LEU A 255 22.76 11.14 -4.59
N GLU A 256 22.39 10.71 -3.41
CA GLU A 256 23.12 9.68 -2.63
C GLU A 256 22.90 8.26 -3.16
N GLY A 257 22.01 8.07 -4.14
CA GLY A 257 21.66 6.76 -4.70
C GLY A 257 20.87 5.87 -3.77
N LEU A 258 20.26 6.42 -2.73
CA LEU A 258 19.43 5.68 -1.75
C LEU A 258 18.08 5.27 -2.33
N ALA A 259 17.56 6.06 -3.28
CA ALA A 259 16.32 5.78 -3.98
C ALA A 259 16.42 6.21 -5.46
N ASP A 260 15.58 5.64 -6.31
CA ASP A 260 15.46 5.99 -7.74
C ASP A 260 14.34 7.01 -7.99
N ALA A 261 13.36 7.08 -7.08
CA ALA A 261 12.27 8.05 -7.12
C ALA A 261 11.72 8.33 -5.71
N VAL A 262 10.99 9.43 -5.57
CA VAL A 262 10.31 9.81 -4.32
C VAL A 262 8.81 9.94 -4.58
N ALA A 263 7.99 9.32 -3.71
CA ALA A 263 6.55 9.44 -3.78
C ALA A 263 6.04 10.49 -2.79
N TYR A 264 5.20 11.39 -3.29
CA TYR A 264 4.53 12.43 -2.53
C TYR A 264 3.02 12.22 -2.55
N ALA A 265 2.35 12.34 -1.41
CA ALA A 265 0.88 12.28 -1.32
C ALA A 265 0.29 13.65 -0.95
N LYS A 266 0.41 14.08 0.31
CA LYS A 266 -0.19 15.34 0.80
C LYS A 266 0.20 16.55 -0.04
N LEU A 267 1.48 16.64 -0.46
CA LEU A 267 1.95 17.73 -1.31
C LEU A 267 1.30 17.72 -2.68
N TYR A 268 1.02 16.55 -3.27
CA TYR A 268 0.32 16.47 -4.55
C TYR A 268 -1.17 16.81 -4.45
N ILE A 269 -1.82 16.50 -3.33
CA ILE A 269 -3.22 16.89 -3.12
C ILE A 269 -3.37 18.41 -3.24
N SER A 270 -2.52 19.16 -2.55
CA SER A 270 -2.61 20.63 -2.54
C SER A 270 -1.86 21.32 -3.69
N ASN A 271 -1.03 20.61 -4.44
CA ASN A 271 -0.25 21.13 -5.56
C ASN A 271 -0.33 20.15 -6.75
N PRO A 272 -1.38 20.21 -7.58
CA PRO A 272 -1.53 19.30 -8.73
C PRO A 272 -0.38 19.43 -9.75
N ASP A 273 0.35 20.53 -9.70
CA ASP A 273 1.54 20.87 -10.48
C ASP A 273 2.85 20.84 -9.66
N LEU A 274 2.93 19.94 -8.66
CA LEU A 274 4.03 19.88 -7.69
C LEU A 274 5.42 19.84 -8.33
N VAL A 275 5.60 19.06 -9.40
CA VAL A 275 6.90 18.95 -10.10
C VAL A 275 7.31 20.28 -10.69
N GLU A 276 6.38 21.02 -11.28
CA GLU A 276 6.63 22.35 -11.84
C GLU A 276 6.99 23.37 -10.75
N ARG A 277 6.26 23.33 -9.61
CA ARG A 277 6.58 24.18 -8.45
C ARG A 277 7.97 23.89 -7.90
N PHE A 278 8.35 22.63 -7.81
CA PHE A 278 9.70 22.24 -7.42
C PHE A 278 10.76 22.76 -8.41
N ALA A 279 10.54 22.59 -9.70
CA ALA A 279 11.48 23.03 -10.74
C ALA A 279 11.65 24.55 -10.73
N LYS A 280 10.57 25.31 -10.56
CA LYS A 280 10.56 26.77 -10.54
C LYS A 280 10.87 27.36 -9.15
N LYS A 281 11.01 26.53 -8.11
CA LYS A 281 11.18 26.95 -6.70
C LYS A 281 10.03 27.84 -6.21
N GLU A 282 8.82 27.56 -6.66
CA GLU A 282 7.63 28.32 -6.29
C GLU A 282 7.09 27.87 -4.94
N LYS A 283 6.33 28.76 -4.28
CA LYS A 283 5.68 28.47 -3.01
C LYS A 283 4.66 27.36 -3.17
N LEU A 284 4.70 26.39 -2.25
CA LEU A 284 3.70 25.33 -2.17
C LEU A 284 2.43 25.81 -1.48
N ALA A 285 1.28 25.38 -1.98
CA ALA A 285 0.01 25.53 -1.29
C ALA A 285 -0.06 24.59 -0.09
N SER A 286 -0.63 25.07 1.01
CA SER A 286 -0.88 24.24 2.20
C SER A 286 -2.08 23.33 1.94
N TRP A 287 -2.04 22.11 2.46
CA TRP A 287 -3.17 21.18 2.44
C TRP A 287 -4.08 21.39 3.67
N ASP A 288 -5.32 20.96 3.54
CA ASP A 288 -6.29 20.85 4.64
C ASP A 288 -6.57 19.37 4.92
N GLU A 289 -6.00 18.83 6.00
CA GLU A 289 -6.16 17.42 6.36
C GLU A 289 -7.62 17.02 6.65
N SER A 290 -8.45 17.98 7.08
CA SER A 290 -9.85 17.71 7.37
C SER A 290 -10.68 17.33 6.15
N THR A 291 -10.16 17.61 4.94
CA THR A 291 -10.84 17.35 3.65
C THR A 291 -10.35 16.10 2.93
N PHE A 292 -9.25 15.45 3.36
CA PHE A 292 -8.63 14.33 2.64
C PHE A 292 -9.55 13.13 2.41
N TYR A 293 -10.50 12.89 3.31
CA TYR A 293 -11.41 11.74 3.25
C TYR A 293 -12.88 12.13 3.21
N THR A 294 -13.16 13.41 2.93
CA THR A 294 -14.53 13.89 2.74
C THR A 294 -15.00 13.65 1.30
N PRO A 295 -16.30 13.47 1.06
CA PRO A 295 -16.81 13.36 -0.30
C PRO A 295 -16.75 14.72 -1.03
N GLY A 296 -16.55 14.67 -2.35
CA GLY A 296 -16.58 15.85 -3.21
C GLY A 296 -15.21 16.43 -3.55
N ALA A 297 -15.22 17.57 -4.22
CA ALA A 297 -14.03 18.19 -4.79
C ALA A 297 -13.24 19.05 -3.79
N LYS A 298 -13.92 19.58 -2.77
CA LYS A 298 -13.34 20.55 -1.84
C LYS A 298 -12.11 19.99 -1.10
N GLY A 299 -10.99 20.69 -1.24
CA GLY A 299 -9.71 20.32 -0.61
C GLY A 299 -9.08 19.04 -1.17
N TYR A 300 -9.56 18.56 -2.32
CA TYR A 300 -9.05 17.37 -2.98
C TYR A 300 -8.74 17.59 -4.47
N THR A 301 -9.65 18.22 -5.23
CA THR A 301 -9.47 18.46 -6.67
C THR A 301 -9.65 19.94 -7.06
N ASP A 302 -9.80 20.84 -6.11
CA ASP A 302 -10.05 22.27 -6.31
C ASP A 302 -8.86 23.18 -5.99
N TYR A 303 -7.70 22.61 -5.69
CA TYR A 303 -6.46 23.39 -5.50
C TYR A 303 -5.98 23.98 -6.84
N PRO A 304 -5.61 25.27 -6.87
CA PRO A 304 -5.19 25.94 -8.09
C PRO A 304 -3.79 25.50 -8.53
N LYS A 305 -3.62 25.40 -9.85
CA LYS A 305 -2.29 25.37 -10.48
C LYS A 305 -1.60 26.74 -10.40
N LEU A 306 -0.29 26.78 -10.70
CA LEU A 306 0.38 28.04 -10.94
C LEU A 306 -0.27 28.75 -12.12
N GLU A 307 -0.52 30.04 -11.98
CA GLU A 307 -0.94 30.86 -13.11
C GLU A 307 0.21 30.95 -14.12
N GLU A 308 -0.09 30.72 -15.38
CA GLU A 308 0.85 31.01 -16.47
C GLU A 308 1.10 32.52 -16.48
N LYS A 309 2.35 32.94 -16.24
CA LYS A 309 2.78 34.34 -16.30
C LYS A 309 3.08 34.76 -17.74
#